data_4e8836081efebc0974c316b173696697
#
_entry.id   4e8836081efebc0974c316b173696697
#
_cell.length_a   1.000
_cell.length_b   1.000
_cell.length_c   1.000
_cell.angle_alpha   90.00
_cell.angle_beta   90.00
_cell.angle_gamma   90.00
#
_symmetry.space_group_name_H-M   'P 1'
#
loop_
_entity.id
_entity.type
_entity.pdbx_description
1 polymer ?
#
loop_
_entity_poly.entity_id
_entity_poly.type
_entity_poly.pdbx_seq_one_letter_code
_entity_poly.pdbx_strand_id
1 'polypeptide(L)'
;MYTQRLLRPVSQASRFSLGPWSRAAIASRQISNYTGKAFTLNTGAQIPAIGCGTFQDKEQQEGAVLEALKAGVRLIDTARVKRKQKVANAEYSYDTEPFIGAAIQKSSIPRNEIFLTTKLWCNSFHPEDVESALEDSLRDLQTDYVDLFMLHYPCTFARGEDRFPKSEDGLMRMGETTYVDTWKALQEIMKRTGKIKAIGVSNFSQDEVENLIAAGMPPAVHQMEVHPFLSQKTFTTWHKTRGIHVQQFSPLGNMNSFYREVSWSNGRANRGRLLDEPVLHEIGAKYNKTPAQVALAWGVNHGRSVIPKSTIPWQIRQNVESVFVLDLEDVEKIDALNADLRFNTPDEAYRWPLYKGLDGV
;
A
#
# COMPACT_ATOMS: atom_id res chain seq x y z
N MET A 1 -31.36 -17.67 54.94
CA MET A 1 -30.35 -16.57 54.93
C MET A 1 -29.42 -16.81 53.76
N TYR A 2 -29.72 -16.15 52.65
CA TYR A 2 -28.84 -16.17 51.48
C TYR A 2 -28.39 -14.73 51.24
N THR A 3 -27.09 -14.50 51.42
CA THR A 3 -26.44 -13.20 51.19
C THR A 3 -26.17 -13.00 49.71
N GLN A 4 -26.81 -12.03 49.08
CA GLN A 4 -26.50 -11.53 47.74
C GLN A 4 -25.16 -10.78 47.76
N ARG A 5 -24.19 -11.28 46.96
CA ARG A 5 -23.00 -10.52 46.60
C ARG A 5 -23.30 -9.66 45.38
N LEU A 6 -23.34 -8.36 45.58
CA LEU A 6 -23.39 -7.34 44.54
C LEU A 6 -22.08 -7.35 43.73
N LEU A 7 -22.18 -7.63 42.44
CA LEU A 7 -21.12 -7.44 41.48
C LEU A 7 -20.98 -5.95 41.17
N ARG A 8 -19.82 -5.36 41.44
CA ARG A 8 -19.46 -4.02 41.03
C ARG A 8 -19.10 -4.02 39.54
N PRO A 9 -19.47 -3.00 38.74
CA PRO A 9 -19.04 -2.88 37.36
C PRO A 9 -17.55 -2.51 37.32
N VAL A 10 -16.77 -3.24 36.54
CA VAL A 10 -15.38 -2.91 36.23
C VAL A 10 -15.41 -1.85 35.11
N SER A 11 -15.33 -0.59 35.47
CA SER A 11 -15.02 0.51 34.58
C SER A 11 -13.53 0.82 34.69
N GLN A 12 -12.73 0.24 33.82
CA GLN A 12 -11.40 0.79 33.51
C GLN A 12 -11.19 0.71 32.01
N ALA A 13 -11.67 1.77 31.32
CA ALA A 13 -11.08 2.15 30.05
C ALA A 13 -9.65 2.58 30.35
N SER A 14 -8.66 1.71 30.12
CA SER A 14 -7.26 2.05 30.17
C SER A 14 -7.01 3.08 29.05
N ARG A 15 -6.90 4.35 29.44
CA ARG A 15 -6.30 5.38 28.60
C ARG A 15 -4.86 4.93 28.38
N PHE A 16 -4.55 4.41 27.19
CA PHE A 16 -3.18 4.28 26.74
C PHE A 16 -2.60 5.69 26.71
N SER A 17 -1.83 6.04 27.72
CA SER A 17 -0.97 7.20 27.68
C SER A 17 0.13 6.86 26.68
N LEU A 18 0.15 7.54 25.55
CA LEU A 18 1.28 7.55 24.63
C LEU A 18 2.49 7.96 25.47
N GLY A 19 3.48 7.05 25.58
CA GLY A 19 4.74 7.26 26.27
C GLY A 19 5.50 8.47 25.71
N PRO A 20 6.67 8.84 26.25
CA PRO A 20 7.39 10.08 25.97
C PRO A 20 7.84 10.33 24.53
N TRP A 21 7.40 9.49 23.59
CA TRP A 21 7.65 9.62 22.15
C TRP A 21 6.85 10.74 21.46
N SER A 22 5.92 11.36 22.16
CA SER A 22 4.89 12.18 21.54
C SER A 22 5.23 13.65 21.35
N ARG A 23 6.41 14.17 21.68
CA ARG A 23 6.63 15.62 21.59
C ARG A 23 8.03 16.12 21.21
N ALA A 24 8.89 15.32 20.63
CA ALA A 24 10.07 15.84 19.95
C ALA A 24 9.70 16.14 18.49
N ALA A 25 9.31 17.37 18.23
CA ALA A 25 9.28 18.08 16.94
C ALA A 25 9.34 17.23 15.65
N ILE A 26 8.37 16.32 15.44
CA ILE A 26 7.94 15.96 14.10
C ILE A 26 6.99 17.10 13.71
N ALA A 27 7.56 18.16 13.12
CA ALA A 27 6.74 19.17 12.46
C ALA A 27 5.81 18.42 11.51
N SER A 28 4.50 18.55 11.70
CA SER A 28 3.49 17.97 10.82
C SER A 28 3.84 18.37 9.40
N ARG A 29 4.39 17.44 8.63
CA ARG A 29 4.85 17.73 7.28
C ARG A 29 3.62 17.72 6.38
N GLN A 30 3.03 18.88 6.22
CA GLN A 30 2.09 19.11 5.13
C GLN A 30 2.88 19.06 3.83
N ILE A 31 2.35 18.38 2.82
CA ILE A 31 2.80 18.55 1.45
C ILE A 31 2.52 20.02 1.13
N SER A 32 3.57 20.82 0.98
CA SER A 32 3.42 22.24 0.76
C SER A 32 2.59 22.47 -0.51
N ASN A 33 1.60 23.37 -0.44
CA ASN A 33 0.74 23.75 -1.56
C ASN A 33 -0.20 22.65 -2.12
N TYR A 34 -0.32 21.47 -1.49
CA TYR A 34 -1.29 20.47 -1.90
C TYR A 34 -2.71 20.87 -1.48
N THR A 35 -3.58 21.10 -2.45
CA THR A 35 -4.98 21.53 -2.24
C THR A 35 -5.99 20.37 -2.31
N GLY A 36 -5.54 19.17 -2.67
CA GLY A 36 -6.39 17.99 -2.76
C GLY A 36 -6.69 17.36 -1.39
N LYS A 37 -7.62 16.40 -1.38
CA LYS A 37 -7.95 15.64 -0.17
C LYS A 37 -6.73 14.80 0.28
N ALA A 38 -6.40 14.86 1.56
CA ALA A 38 -5.36 14.07 2.20
C ALA A 38 -5.84 13.50 3.54
N PHE A 39 -5.14 12.49 4.03
CA PHE A 39 -5.38 11.87 5.33
C PHE A 39 -4.17 12.05 6.23
N THR A 40 -4.40 12.21 7.53
CA THR A 40 -3.32 12.37 8.51
C THR A 40 -2.86 11.00 9.01
N LEU A 41 -1.57 10.72 8.86
CA LEU A 41 -0.92 9.52 9.39
C LEU A 41 -0.66 9.66 10.91
N ASN A 42 -0.38 8.55 11.59
CA ASN A 42 0.01 8.55 13.01
C ASN A 42 1.33 9.28 13.29
N THR A 43 2.13 9.54 12.25
CA THR A 43 3.33 10.39 12.30
C THR A 43 3.01 11.89 12.18
N GLY A 44 1.77 12.26 11.91
CA GLY A 44 1.35 13.65 11.61
C GLY A 44 1.54 14.06 10.14
N ALA A 45 2.20 13.23 9.31
CA ALA A 45 2.33 13.50 7.89
C ALA A 45 0.98 13.40 7.16
N GLN A 46 0.86 14.14 6.05
CA GLN A 46 -0.34 14.10 5.20
C GLN A 46 -0.09 13.20 4.00
N ILE A 47 -0.93 12.16 3.81
CA ILE A 47 -0.88 11.31 2.62
C ILE A 47 -2.05 11.67 1.69
N PRO A 48 -1.82 11.97 0.39
CA PRO A 48 -2.89 12.26 -0.56
C PRO A 48 -3.88 11.10 -0.73
N ALA A 49 -5.15 11.42 -0.93
CA ALA A 49 -6.21 10.42 -1.11
C ALA A 49 -6.09 9.67 -2.45
N ILE A 50 -5.58 10.32 -3.51
CA ILE A 50 -5.34 9.71 -4.82
C ILE A 50 -3.85 9.76 -5.13
N GLY A 51 -3.29 8.61 -5.51
CA GLY A 51 -1.92 8.47 -5.97
C GLY A 51 -1.81 7.81 -7.34
N CYS A 52 -0.58 7.58 -7.75
CA CYS A 52 -0.21 6.86 -8.96
C CYS A 52 0.62 5.64 -8.59
N GLY A 53 0.12 4.43 -8.88
CA GLY A 53 0.87 3.19 -8.80
C GLY A 53 1.74 3.00 -10.06
N THR A 54 2.90 2.35 -9.90
CA THR A 54 3.91 2.23 -10.98
C THR A 54 4.32 0.78 -11.26
N PHE A 55 3.47 -0.17 -10.95
CA PHE A 55 3.74 -1.58 -11.25
C PHE A 55 3.69 -1.85 -12.76
N GLN A 56 4.66 -2.60 -13.31
CA GLN A 56 4.81 -2.95 -14.74
C GLN A 56 5.14 -1.76 -15.68
N ASP A 57 5.26 -2.03 -16.99
CA ASP A 57 5.44 -1.07 -18.09
C ASP A 57 6.56 -0.05 -17.81
N LYS A 58 7.73 -0.52 -17.37
CA LYS A 58 8.81 0.32 -16.83
C LYS A 58 9.24 1.44 -17.79
N GLU A 59 9.34 1.18 -19.10
CA GLU A 59 9.73 2.16 -20.10
C GLU A 59 8.70 3.28 -20.27
N GLN A 60 7.44 3.04 -19.91
CA GLN A 60 6.36 4.02 -19.98
C GLN A 60 6.20 4.83 -18.68
N GLN A 61 6.84 4.39 -17.58
CA GLN A 61 6.60 4.98 -16.26
C GLN A 61 7.10 6.41 -16.14
N GLU A 62 8.17 6.81 -16.82
CA GLU A 62 8.61 8.20 -16.82
C GLU A 62 7.51 9.10 -17.37
N GLY A 63 6.97 8.78 -18.54
CA GLY A 63 5.89 9.54 -19.15
C GLY A 63 4.60 9.54 -18.34
N ALA A 64 4.24 8.38 -17.77
CA ALA A 64 3.04 8.22 -16.93
C ALA A 64 3.12 9.06 -15.65
N VAL A 65 4.26 9.03 -14.95
CA VAL A 65 4.47 9.82 -13.72
C VAL A 65 4.52 11.31 -14.02
N LEU A 66 5.15 11.74 -15.13
CA LEU A 66 5.11 13.13 -15.56
C LEU A 66 3.68 13.60 -15.83
N GLU A 67 2.86 12.81 -16.52
CA GLU A 67 1.46 13.14 -16.76
C GLU A 67 0.65 13.18 -15.45
N ALA A 68 0.90 12.23 -14.54
CA ALA A 68 0.25 12.23 -13.22
C ALA A 68 0.59 13.49 -12.41
N LEU A 69 1.85 13.88 -12.36
CA LEU A 69 2.31 15.08 -11.67
C LEU A 69 1.71 16.36 -12.29
N LYS A 70 1.64 16.44 -13.63
CA LYS A 70 0.97 17.55 -14.37
C LYS A 70 -0.53 17.60 -14.04
N ALA A 71 -1.19 16.44 -13.92
CA ALA A 71 -2.60 16.34 -13.56
C ALA A 71 -2.88 16.68 -12.10
N GLY A 72 -1.85 16.91 -11.26
CA GLY A 72 -2.00 17.29 -9.86
C GLY A 72 -1.81 16.15 -8.86
N VAL A 73 -1.45 14.94 -9.29
CA VAL A 73 -1.05 13.85 -8.38
C VAL A 73 0.16 14.27 -7.57
N ARG A 74 0.15 13.96 -6.28
CA ARG A 74 1.28 14.21 -5.36
C ARG A 74 1.66 12.99 -4.53
N LEU A 75 1.04 11.83 -4.75
CA LEU A 75 1.39 10.54 -4.16
C LEU A 75 1.86 9.60 -5.27
N ILE A 76 3.13 9.22 -5.23
CA ILE A 76 3.73 8.25 -6.16
C ILE A 76 4.11 7.01 -5.37
N ASP A 77 3.58 5.86 -5.78
CA ASP A 77 3.86 4.57 -5.17
C ASP A 77 4.68 3.67 -6.09
N THR A 78 5.82 3.23 -5.61
CA THR A 78 6.70 2.30 -6.29
C THR A 78 7.21 1.21 -5.35
N ALA A 79 8.06 0.33 -5.87
CA ALA A 79 8.82 -0.64 -5.10
C ALA A 79 10.12 -0.99 -5.83
N ARG A 80 11.15 -1.33 -5.03
CA ARG A 80 12.40 -1.82 -5.58
C ARG A 80 12.34 -3.33 -5.75
N VAL A 81 12.24 -3.79 -6.98
CA VAL A 81 12.40 -5.21 -7.32
C VAL A 81 13.39 -5.30 -8.50
N LYS A 82 14.71 -5.14 -8.28
CA LYS A 82 15.76 -5.25 -9.32
C LYS A 82 16.02 -6.70 -9.76
N ARG A 83 16.14 -6.93 -11.04
CA ARG A 83 16.64 -8.19 -11.61
C ARG A 83 18.05 -8.03 -12.20
N LYS A 84 18.97 -8.95 -11.87
CA LYS A 84 20.29 -9.05 -12.53
C LYS A 84 20.26 -9.82 -13.86
N GLN A 85 19.22 -10.60 -14.15
CA GLN A 85 19.13 -11.42 -15.37
C GLN A 85 17.83 -11.20 -16.13
N LYS A 86 17.93 -11.18 -17.48
CA LYS A 86 16.78 -11.29 -18.39
C LYS A 86 16.20 -12.71 -18.27
N VAL A 87 15.14 -12.86 -17.49
CA VAL A 87 14.33 -14.09 -17.46
C VAL A 87 13.03 -13.81 -18.21
N ALA A 88 12.48 -14.83 -18.87
CA ALA A 88 11.36 -14.74 -19.82
C ALA A 88 10.07 -14.03 -19.29
N ASN A 89 9.95 -13.81 -17.99
CA ASN A 89 8.80 -13.13 -17.36
C ASN A 89 9.20 -11.78 -16.73
N ALA A 90 10.08 -11.01 -17.37
CA ALA A 90 10.56 -9.70 -16.88
C ALA A 90 9.46 -8.63 -16.76
N GLU A 91 8.28 -8.87 -17.37
CA GLU A 91 7.15 -7.94 -17.36
C GLU A 91 6.50 -7.74 -15.97
N TYR A 92 6.76 -8.63 -15.02
CA TYR A 92 6.10 -8.64 -13.69
C TYR A 92 6.98 -8.07 -12.59
N SER A 93 7.79 -7.05 -12.88
CA SER A 93 8.64 -6.41 -11.88
C SER A 93 8.43 -4.90 -11.85
N TYR A 94 8.76 -4.30 -10.70
CA TYR A 94 8.75 -2.85 -10.64
C TYR A 94 9.89 -2.25 -11.44
N ASP A 95 11.16 -2.54 -11.21
CA ASP A 95 12.35 -1.92 -11.86
C ASP A 95 12.13 -0.47 -12.37
N THR A 96 11.20 0.26 -11.75
CA THR A 96 10.65 1.53 -12.23
C THR A 96 11.27 2.74 -11.53
N GLU A 97 11.99 2.54 -10.41
CA GLU A 97 12.57 3.63 -9.62
C GLU A 97 13.42 4.63 -10.43
N PRO A 98 14.32 4.20 -11.35
CA PRO A 98 15.10 5.16 -12.14
C PRO A 98 14.25 6.05 -13.04
N PHE A 99 13.18 5.50 -13.63
CA PHE A 99 12.26 6.25 -14.50
C PHE A 99 11.40 7.22 -13.68
N ILE A 100 11.03 6.83 -12.46
CA ILE A 100 10.28 7.70 -11.54
C ILE A 100 11.17 8.84 -11.06
N GLY A 101 12.42 8.56 -10.68
CA GLY A 101 13.41 9.59 -10.33
C GLY A 101 13.58 10.61 -11.44
N ALA A 102 13.77 10.14 -12.69
CA ALA A 102 13.88 11.00 -13.86
C ALA A 102 12.60 11.84 -14.08
N ALA A 103 11.41 11.26 -13.92
CA ALA A 103 10.14 11.98 -14.03
C ALA A 103 10.00 13.09 -12.97
N ILE A 104 10.35 12.78 -11.71
CA ILE A 104 10.32 13.77 -10.62
C ILE A 104 11.25 14.94 -10.92
N GLN A 105 12.48 14.68 -11.35
CA GLN A 105 13.44 15.72 -11.71
C GLN A 105 12.95 16.58 -12.89
N LYS A 106 12.38 15.97 -13.93
CA LYS A 106 11.83 16.67 -15.09
C LYS A 106 10.54 17.45 -14.81
N SER A 107 9.81 17.10 -13.76
CA SER A 107 8.52 17.71 -13.44
C SER A 107 8.62 19.16 -12.97
N SER A 108 9.79 19.60 -12.52
CA SER A 108 10.03 20.89 -11.85
C SER A 108 9.17 21.11 -10.59
N ILE A 109 8.49 20.06 -10.08
CA ILE A 109 7.73 20.13 -8.83
C ILE A 109 8.71 19.94 -7.66
N PRO A 110 8.70 20.83 -6.66
CA PRO A 110 9.57 20.67 -5.50
C PRO A 110 9.40 19.31 -4.83
N ARG A 111 10.52 18.63 -4.50
CA ARG A 111 10.49 17.28 -3.89
C ARG A 111 9.60 17.21 -2.63
N ASN A 112 9.53 18.27 -1.86
CA ASN A 112 8.71 18.36 -0.65
C ASN A 112 7.21 18.50 -0.93
N GLU A 113 6.79 18.68 -2.16
CA GLU A 113 5.38 18.63 -2.60
C GLU A 113 4.95 17.24 -3.05
N ILE A 114 5.87 16.26 -3.10
CA ILE A 114 5.59 14.90 -3.54
C ILE A 114 5.69 13.95 -2.35
N PHE A 115 4.66 13.16 -2.10
CA PHE A 115 4.68 12.03 -1.18
C PHE A 115 5.15 10.79 -1.95
N LEU A 116 6.39 10.39 -1.71
CA LEU A 116 7.04 9.29 -2.44
C LEU A 116 7.13 8.07 -1.55
N THR A 117 6.58 6.95 -2.04
CA THR A 117 6.60 5.65 -1.38
C THR A 117 7.44 4.65 -2.16
N THR A 118 8.30 3.93 -1.48
CA THR A 118 8.92 2.70 -2.01
C THR A 118 8.93 1.59 -0.97
N LYS A 119 9.36 0.38 -1.35
CA LYS A 119 9.22 -0.82 -0.54
C LYS A 119 10.52 -1.63 -0.52
N LEU A 120 10.84 -2.20 0.64
CA LEU A 120 11.91 -3.16 0.85
C LEU A 120 11.44 -4.54 0.37
N TRP A 121 12.21 -5.17 -0.50
CA TRP A 121 11.90 -6.52 -0.98
C TRP A 121 12.40 -7.61 -0.03
N CYS A 122 11.73 -8.75 -0.03
CA CYS A 122 11.87 -9.83 0.95
C CYS A 122 13.29 -10.42 1.08
N ASN A 123 14.14 -10.38 0.04
CA ASN A 123 15.52 -10.87 0.09
C ASN A 123 16.50 -9.89 0.75
N SER A 124 16.06 -8.69 1.09
CA SER A 124 16.84 -7.64 1.78
C SER A 124 16.37 -7.41 3.23
N PHE A 125 15.67 -8.36 3.81
CA PHE A 125 15.11 -8.22 5.17
C PHE A 125 16.14 -8.42 6.28
N HIS A 126 17.33 -8.90 5.98
CA HIS A 126 18.37 -8.97 7.00
C HIS A 126 18.71 -7.56 7.50
N PRO A 127 18.76 -7.31 8.84
CA PRO A 127 18.97 -5.96 9.39
C PRO A 127 20.15 -5.19 8.80
N GLU A 128 21.25 -5.88 8.48
CA GLU A 128 22.44 -5.28 7.86
C GLU A 128 22.21 -4.83 6.40
N ASP A 129 21.25 -5.39 5.70
CA ASP A 129 20.98 -5.09 4.28
C ASP A 129 19.94 -3.98 4.09
N VAL A 130 19.14 -3.69 5.12
CA VAL A 130 18.00 -2.75 5.03
C VAL A 130 18.45 -1.36 4.61
N GLU A 131 19.51 -0.84 5.23
CA GLU A 131 20.01 0.49 4.92
C GLU A 131 20.61 0.58 3.53
N SER A 132 21.40 -0.43 3.12
CA SER A 132 21.95 -0.49 1.77
C SER A 132 20.85 -0.56 0.70
N ALA A 133 19.78 -1.31 0.96
CA ALA A 133 18.64 -1.38 0.05
C ALA A 133 17.89 -0.04 -0.04
N LEU A 134 17.78 0.70 1.06
CA LEU A 134 17.24 2.07 1.08
C LEU A 134 18.12 3.03 0.25
N GLU A 135 19.44 3.01 0.46
CA GLU A 135 20.38 3.86 -0.29
C GLU A 135 20.32 3.61 -1.79
N ASP A 136 20.20 2.35 -2.17
CA ASP A 136 19.98 1.96 -3.55
C ASP A 136 18.69 2.57 -4.12
N SER A 137 17.57 2.51 -3.40
CA SER A 137 16.32 3.13 -3.82
C SER A 137 16.42 4.65 -3.92
N LEU A 138 17.05 5.29 -2.93
CA LEU A 138 17.27 6.75 -2.94
C LEU A 138 18.10 7.19 -4.14
N ARG A 139 19.16 6.45 -4.47
CA ARG A 139 20.00 6.71 -5.64
C ARG A 139 19.18 6.61 -6.93
N ASP A 140 18.42 5.52 -7.11
CA ASP A 140 17.65 5.28 -8.31
C ASP A 140 16.46 6.28 -8.45
N LEU A 141 15.84 6.66 -7.33
CA LEU A 141 14.81 7.68 -7.25
C LEU A 141 15.35 9.13 -7.31
N GLN A 142 16.68 9.31 -7.29
CA GLN A 142 17.37 10.60 -7.34
C GLN A 142 16.87 11.56 -6.25
N THR A 143 16.79 11.09 -5.00
CA THR A 143 16.26 11.84 -3.85
C THR A 143 16.99 11.46 -2.57
N ASP A 144 17.03 12.41 -1.60
CA ASP A 144 17.70 12.21 -0.32
C ASP A 144 16.81 11.52 0.74
N TYR A 145 15.52 11.37 0.47
CA TYR A 145 14.56 10.76 1.40
C TYR A 145 13.33 10.21 0.69
N VAL A 146 12.64 9.29 1.36
CA VAL A 146 11.29 8.86 1.01
C VAL A 146 10.30 9.25 2.10
N ASP A 147 9.06 9.53 1.72
CA ASP A 147 7.99 9.87 2.66
C ASP A 147 7.47 8.63 3.38
N LEU A 148 7.46 7.49 2.69
CA LEU A 148 7.05 6.21 3.24
C LEU A 148 7.94 5.08 2.71
N PHE A 149 8.50 4.28 3.62
CA PHE A 149 9.25 3.05 3.29
C PHE A 149 8.55 1.85 3.91
N MET A 150 8.21 0.84 3.11
CA MET A 150 7.38 -0.26 3.58
C MET A 150 8.06 -1.63 3.42
N LEU A 151 7.77 -2.56 4.34
CA LEU A 151 7.98 -3.98 4.08
C LEU A 151 6.96 -4.45 3.04
N HIS A 152 7.42 -5.08 1.93
CA HIS A 152 6.56 -5.41 0.80
C HIS A 152 5.64 -6.60 1.08
N TYR A 153 6.13 -7.60 1.82
CA TYR A 153 5.42 -8.79 2.30
C TYR A 153 5.93 -9.18 3.69
N PRO A 154 5.20 -10.01 4.46
CA PRO A 154 5.66 -10.47 5.77
C PRO A 154 6.70 -11.59 5.72
N CYS A 155 6.96 -12.17 4.56
CA CYS A 155 7.90 -13.27 4.37
C CYS A 155 9.33 -12.80 4.11
N THR A 156 10.31 -13.56 4.60
CA THR A 156 11.73 -13.31 4.34
C THR A 156 12.26 -14.36 3.39
N PHE A 157 12.87 -13.94 2.29
CA PHE A 157 13.58 -14.82 1.37
C PHE A 157 15.05 -14.93 1.73
N ALA A 158 15.71 -15.98 1.26
CA ALA A 158 17.14 -16.14 1.46
C ALA A 158 17.90 -14.91 0.94
N ARG A 159 18.84 -14.43 1.76
CA ARG A 159 19.70 -13.28 1.49
C ARG A 159 20.49 -13.48 0.21
N GLY A 160 20.66 -12.43 -0.58
CA GLY A 160 21.47 -12.46 -1.79
C GLY A 160 20.92 -11.58 -2.91
N GLU A 161 21.56 -11.66 -4.06
CA GLU A 161 21.23 -10.83 -5.22
C GLU A 161 19.97 -11.29 -5.98
N ASP A 162 19.62 -12.58 -5.83
CA ASP A 162 18.41 -13.13 -6.44
C ASP A 162 17.19 -12.71 -5.61
N ARG A 163 16.21 -12.14 -6.26
CA ARG A 163 14.97 -11.68 -5.61
C ARG A 163 13.96 -12.76 -5.36
N PHE A 164 14.05 -13.80 -6.15
CA PHE A 164 13.22 -14.99 -6.07
C PHE A 164 14.13 -16.20 -5.94
N PRO A 165 14.90 -16.27 -4.82
CA PRO A 165 15.90 -17.33 -4.64
C PRO A 165 15.18 -18.68 -4.57
N LYS A 166 15.44 -19.54 -5.55
CA LYS A 166 14.85 -20.87 -5.64
C LYS A 166 15.87 -21.94 -5.28
N SER A 167 15.38 -23.00 -4.63
CA SER A 167 16.10 -24.27 -4.47
C SER A 167 16.01 -25.13 -5.75
N GLU A 168 16.74 -26.22 -5.80
CA GLU A 168 16.76 -27.14 -6.95
C GLU A 168 15.37 -27.71 -7.30
N ASP A 169 14.51 -27.87 -6.30
CA ASP A 169 13.10 -28.26 -6.46
C ASP A 169 12.17 -27.15 -6.97
N GLY A 170 12.70 -25.97 -7.24
CA GLY A 170 11.96 -24.83 -7.75
C GLY A 170 11.18 -24.04 -6.68
N LEU A 171 11.25 -24.42 -5.41
CA LEU A 171 10.58 -23.75 -4.31
C LEU A 171 11.36 -22.52 -3.83
N MET A 172 10.65 -21.54 -3.25
CA MET A 172 11.28 -20.33 -2.68
C MET A 172 12.19 -20.71 -1.50
N ARG A 173 13.43 -20.27 -1.52
CA ARG A 173 14.32 -20.36 -0.38
C ARG A 173 14.01 -19.28 0.62
N MET A 174 13.57 -19.68 1.81
CA MET A 174 13.26 -18.77 2.90
C MET A 174 14.54 -18.34 3.64
N GLY A 175 14.52 -17.10 4.16
CA GLY A 175 15.56 -16.60 5.06
C GLY A 175 15.23 -16.90 6.53
N GLU A 176 16.21 -16.73 7.40
CA GLU A 176 16.07 -16.97 8.85
C GLU A 176 15.62 -15.73 9.63
N THR A 177 15.82 -14.53 9.06
CA THR A 177 15.43 -13.26 9.67
C THR A 177 13.91 -13.12 9.69
N THR A 178 13.37 -12.63 10.78
CA THR A 178 11.93 -12.35 10.88
C THR A 178 11.61 -10.93 10.40
N TYR A 179 10.39 -10.71 9.91
CA TYR A 179 9.92 -9.35 9.58
C TYR A 179 9.92 -8.41 10.79
N VAL A 180 9.86 -8.96 12.02
CA VAL A 180 9.98 -8.18 13.27
C VAL A 180 11.39 -7.64 13.46
N ASP A 181 12.43 -8.42 13.14
CA ASP A 181 13.82 -7.96 13.22
C ASP A 181 14.09 -6.87 12.19
N THR A 182 13.58 -7.06 10.97
CA THR A 182 13.62 -6.04 9.91
C THR A 182 12.90 -4.76 10.32
N TRP A 183 11.74 -4.90 10.98
CA TRP A 183 10.96 -3.76 11.48
C TRP A 183 11.72 -2.93 12.51
N LYS A 184 12.42 -3.58 13.43
CA LYS A 184 13.28 -2.92 14.41
C LYS A 184 14.43 -2.16 13.73
N ALA A 185 15.06 -2.78 12.72
CA ALA A 185 16.11 -2.12 11.93
C ALA A 185 15.58 -0.88 11.20
N LEU A 186 14.38 -0.96 10.58
CA LEU A 186 13.72 0.19 9.96
C LEU A 186 13.47 1.34 10.93
N GLN A 187 13.02 1.05 12.16
CA GLN A 187 12.81 2.05 13.19
C GLN A 187 14.10 2.78 13.54
N GLU A 188 15.20 2.05 13.69
CA GLU A 188 16.51 2.63 14.00
C GLU A 188 17.07 3.47 12.85
N ILE A 189 16.96 2.98 11.60
CA ILE A 189 17.39 3.73 10.42
C ILE A 189 16.58 5.02 10.28
N MET A 190 15.27 4.98 10.45
CA MET A 190 14.39 6.15 10.38
C MET A 190 14.81 7.20 11.43
N LYS A 191 15.04 6.79 12.68
CA LYS A 191 15.46 7.69 13.77
C LYS A 191 16.82 8.32 13.51
N ARG A 192 17.78 7.53 13.04
CA ARG A 192 19.18 7.92 12.91
C ARG A 192 19.46 8.78 11.69
N THR A 193 18.82 8.45 10.55
CA THR A 193 19.21 9.06 9.26
C THR A 193 18.29 10.19 8.82
N GLY A 194 17.03 10.18 9.23
CA GLY A 194 16.00 11.07 8.72
C GLY A 194 15.66 10.87 7.23
N LYS A 195 16.21 9.82 6.58
CA LYS A 195 15.96 9.49 5.17
C LYS A 195 14.59 8.82 4.93
N ILE A 196 13.96 8.35 5.98
CA ILE A 196 12.60 7.79 6.00
C ILE A 196 11.72 8.69 6.86
N LYS A 197 10.57 9.14 6.36
CA LYS A 197 9.66 10.01 7.14
C LYS A 197 8.56 9.21 7.85
N ALA A 198 8.15 8.08 7.28
CA ALA A 198 7.22 7.13 7.89
C ALA A 198 7.59 5.71 7.45
N ILE A 199 7.29 4.73 8.29
CA ILE A 199 7.43 3.30 7.96
C ILE A 199 6.07 2.63 7.92
N GLY A 200 5.93 1.65 7.04
CA GLY A 200 4.67 0.92 6.83
C GLY A 200 4.91 -0.52 6.39
N VAL A 201 3.82 -1.18 6.10
CA VAL A 201 3.81 -2.58 5.64
C VAL A 201 2.85 -2.77 4.47
N SER A 202 3.03 -3.87 3.74
CA SER A 202 2.13 -4.27 2.67
C SER A 202 1.88 -5.79 2.74
N ASN A 203 0.64 -6.20 2.53
CA ASN A 203 0.24 -7.61 2.48
C ASN A 203 0.38 -8.39 3.81
N PHE A 204 0.27 -7.73 4.93
CA PHE A 204 0.35 -8.33 6.26
C PHE A 204 -1.04 -8.78 6.74
N SER A 205 -1.09 -9.88 7.48
CA SER A 205 -2.27 -10.29 8.25
C SER A 205 -2.43 -9.45 9.52
N GLN A 206 -3.56 -9.59 10.21
CA GLN A 206 -3.81 -8.88 11.46
C GLN A 206 -2.79 -9.25 12.53
N ASP A 207 -2.53 -10.55 12.74
CA ASP A 207 -1.59 -11.05 13.75
C ASP A 207 -0.17 -10.54 13.49
N GLU A 208 0.24 -10.48 12.20
CA GLU A 208 1.55 -9.95 11.82
C GLU A 208 1.68 -8.46 12.13
N VAL A 209 0.63 -7.67 11.89
CA VAL A 209 0.63 -6.24 12.26
C VAL A 209 0.64 -6.08 13.79
N GLU A 210 -0.07 -6.92 14.54
CA GLU A 210 -0.04 -6.88 16.01
C GLU A 210 1.35 -7.20 16.56
N ASN A 211 2.08 -8.13 15.96
CA ASN A 211 3.47 -8.42 16.31
C ASN A 211 4.38 -7.19 16.12
N LEU A 212 4.16 -6.39 15.06
CA LEU A 212 4.92 -5.16 14.85
C LEU A 212 4.56 -4.08 15.88
N ILE A 213 3.29 -3.94 16.24
CA ILE A 213 2.85 -3.02 17.30
C ILE A 213 3.50 -3.40 18.62
N ALA A 214 3.52 -4.68 18.95
CA ALA A 214 4.19 -5.20 20.16
C ALA A 214 5.71 -4.98 20.13
N ALA A 215 6.33 -4.94 18.94
CA ALA A 215 7.76 -4.66 18.75
C ALA A 215 8.13 -3.17 18.87
N GLY A 216 7.18 -2.28 19.17
CA GLY A 216 7.44 -0.90 19.57
C GLY A 216 6.68 0.19 18.81
N MET A 217 6.55 0.15 17.49
CA MET A 217 5.91 1.20 16.71
C MET A 217 4.86 0.62 15.76
N PRO A 218 3.61 1.11 15.80
CA PRO A 218 2.63 0.73 14.79
C PRO A 218 3.03 1.24 13.41
N PRO A 219 2.74 0.49 12.32
CA PRO A 219 2.88 1.00 10.96
C PRO A 219 2.11 2.31 10.77
N ALA A 220 2.67 3.26 10.02
CA ALA A 220 1.93 4.46 9.64
C ALA A 220 0.90 4.16 8.57
N VAL A 221 1.24 3.23 7.67
CA VAL A 221 0.41 2.80 6.55
C VAL A 221 0.45 1.28 6.43
N HIS A 222 -0.70 0.67 6.17
CA HIS A 222 -0.79 -0.68 5.65
C HIS A 222 -1.36 -0.63 4.24
N GLN A 223 -0.55 -1.02 3.26
CA GLN A 223 -0.97 -1.12 1.87
C GLN A 223 -1.47 -2.54 1.59
N MET A 224 -2.71 -2.68 1.11
CA MET A 224 -3.32 -3.98 0.85
C MET A 224 -4.25 -3.96 -0.38
N GLU A 225 -4.52 -5.14 -0.92
CA GLU A 225 -5.52 -5.30 -1.97
C GLU A 225 -6.90 -4.98 -1.43
N VAL A 226 -7.54 -3.94 -1.98
CA VAL A 226 -8.92 -3.57 -1.68
C VAL A 226 -9.59 -3.04 -2.94
N HIS A 227 -10.80 -3.49 -3.20
CA HIS A 227 -11.67 -3.03 -4.28
C HIS A 227 -13.11 -3.48 -3.98
N PRO A 228 -14.13 -3.05 -4.72
CA PRO A 228 -15.51 -3.43 -4.41
C PRO A 228 -15.77 -4.95 -4.31
N PHE A 229 -15.02 -5.80 -5.03
CA PHE A 229 -15.13 -7.26 -4.88
C PHE A 229 -14.37 -7.83 -3.66
N LEU A 230 -13.55 -7.01 -2.99
CA LEU A 230 -12.81 -7.36 -1.77
C LEU A 230 -12.79 -6.12 -0.86
N SER A 231 -13.86 -5.90 -0.12
CA SER A 231 -14.08 -4.64 0.61
C SER A 231 -13.20 -4.48 1.84
N GLN A 232 -12.76 -5.57 2.46
CA GLN A 232 -11.93 -5.58 3.68
C GLN A 232 -12.45 -4.61 4.76
N LYS A 233 -13.76 -4.49 4.92
CA LYS A 233 -14.40 -3.48 5.78
C LYS A 233 -14.02 -3.64 7.24
N THR A 234 -14.08 -4.88 7.74
CA THR A 234 -13.73 -5.20 9.14
C THR A 234 -12.27 -4.89 9.41
N PHE A 235 -11.38 -5.33 8.53
CA PHE A 235 -9.94 -5.11 8.70
C PHE A 235 -9.56 -3.62 8.56
N THR A 236 -10.21 -2.88 7.67
CA THR A 236 -10.06 -1.42 7.57
C THR A 236 -10.46 -0.72 8.87
N THR A 237 -11.58 -1.14 9.47
CA THR A 237 -12.06 -0.59 10.75
C THR A 237 -11.06 -0.90 11.87
N TRP A 238 -10.53 -2.11 11.91
CA TRP A 238 -9.50 -2.54 12.86
C TRP A 238 -8.24 -1.66 12.77
N HIS A 239 -7.76 -1.35 11.56
CA HIS A 239 -6.63 -0.42 11.34
C HIS A 239 -6.92 0.98 11.87
N LYS A 240 -8.09 1.50 11.55
CA LYS A 240 -8.52 2.84 11.96
C LYS A 240 -8.51 3.01 13.48
N THR A 241 -8.94 1.99 14.25
CA THR A 241 -8.91 2.05 15.72
C THR A 241 -7.49 2.06 16.30
N ARG A 242 -6.48 1.71 15.51
CA ARG A 242 -5.05 1.69 15.87
C ARG A 242 -4.26 2.86 15.28
N GLY A 243 -4.94 3.79 14.60
CA GLY A 243 -4.29 4.91 13.94
C GLY A 243 -3.42 4.52 12.75
N ILE A 244 -3.67 3.35 12.15
CA ILE A 244 -2.96 2.87 10.96
C ILE A 244 -3.78 3.27 9.74
N HIS A 245 -3.17 4.00 8.80
CA HIS A 245 -3.83 4.36 7.55
C HIS A 245 -3.83 3.20 6.56
N VAL A 246 -4.96 2.97 5.90
CA VAL A 246 -5.07 1.96 4.83
C VAL A 246 -4.83 2.61 3.48
N GLN A 247 -3.86 2.08 2.73
CA GLN A 247 -3.63 2.41 1.34
C GLN A 247 -4.06 1.24 0.45
N GLN A 248 -4.88 1.53 -0.55
CA GLN A 248 -5.55 0.55 -1.38
C GLN A 248 -4.82 0.38 -2.72
N PHE A 249 -4.19 -0.78 -2.93
CA PHE A 249 -3.69 -1.16 -4.25
C PHE A 249 -4.74 -1.98 -5.03
N SER A 250 -4.56 -2.10 -6.35
CA SER A 250 -5.53 -2.72 -7.27
C SER A 250 -6.97 -2.22 -7.07
N PRO A 251 -7.18 -0.88 -6.93
CA PRO A 251 -8.49 -0.35 -6.57
C PRO A 251 -9.58 -0.60 -7.62
N LEU A 252 -9.19 -0.99 -8.83
CA LEU A 252 -10.08 -1.34 -9.95
C LEU A 252 -10.21 -2.86 -10.14
N GLY A 253 -9.87 -3.65 -9.10
CA GLY A 253 -10.04 -5.09 -9.09
C GLY A 253 -9.27 -5.81 -10.19
N ASN A 254 -9.95 -6.71 -10.91
CA ASN A 254 -9.38 -7.57 -11.95
C ASN A 254 -9.19 -6.89 -13.31
N MET A 255 -9.05 -5.57 -13.35
CA MET A 255 -8.85 -4.85 -14.62
C MET A 255 -7.47 -5.10 -15.24
N ASN A 256 -6.44 -5.37 -14.43
CA ASN A 256 -5.13 -5.74 -14.94
C ASN A 256 -5.13 -7.20 -15.45
N SER A 257 -4.71 -7.41 -16.71
CA SER A 257 -4.60 -8.73 -17.34
C SER A 257 -3.68 -9.68 -16.58
N PHE A 258 -2.69 -9.13 -15.90
CA PHE A 258 -1.77 -9.87 -15.02
C PHE A 258 -2.49 -10.89 -14.14
N TYR A 259 -3.61 -10.51 -13.51
CA TYR A 259 -4.35 -11.41 -12.63
C TYR A 259 -5.00 -12.59 -13.36
N ARG A 260 -5.17 -12.52 -14.68
CA ARG A 260 -5.66 -13.65 -15.51
C ARG A 260 -4.56 -14.59 -15.96
N GLU A 261 -3.31 -14.12 -15.94
CA GLU A 261 -2.13 -14.84 -16.43
C GLU A 261 -1.40 -15.59 -15.30
N VAL A 262 -1.56 -15.15 -14.05
CA VAL A 262 -0.87 -15.75 -12.90
C VAL A 262 -1.67 -16.91 -12.32
N SER A 263 -0.98 -18.01 -12.02
CA SER A 263 -1.60 -19.23 -11.49
C SER A 263 -2.27 -19.03 -10.14
N TRP A 264 -1.71 -18.17 -9.28
CA TRP A 264 -2.23 -17.95 -7.92
C TRP A 264 -3.55 -17.19 -7.85
N SER A 265 -4.02 -16.57 -8.94
CA SER A 265 -5.37 -16.03 -8.98
C SER A 265 -6.45 -17.11 -8.99
N ASN A 266 -6.08 -18.38 -9.28
CA ASN A 266 -6.96 -19.55 -9.32
C ASN A 266 -8.21 -19.32 -10.21
N GLY A 267 -8.05 -18.58 -11.32
CA GLY A 267 -9.15 -18.22 -12.21
C GLY A 267 -10.16 -17.21 -11.64
N ARG A 268 -9.97 -16.73 -10.42
CA ARG A 268 -10.88 -15.73 -9.80
C ARG A 268 -10.97 -14.44 -10.62
N ALA A 269 -9.87 -14.07 -11.30
CA ALA A 269 -9.83 -12.91 -12.18
C ALA A 269 -10.62 -13.09 -13.50
N ASN A 270 -11.06 -14.30 -13.82
CA ASN A 270 -11.89 -14.59 -14.99
C ASN A 270 -13.37 -14.29 -14.77
N ARG A 271 -13.79 -13.92 -13.57
CA ARG A 271 -15.08 -13.28 -13.31
C ARG A 271 -15.26 -12.05 -14.19
N GLY A 272 -16.50 -11.62 -14.41
CA GLY A 272 -16.80 -10.36 -15.08
C GLY A 272 -15.98 -9.20 -14.52
N ARG A 273 -15.63 -8.25 -15.37
CA ARG A 273 -14.77 -7.12 -14.99
C ARG A 273 -15.47 -6.22 -13.98
N LEU A 274 -14.78 -5.79 -12.95
CA LEU A 274 -15.36 -4.88 -11.94
C LEU A 274 -16.01 -3.65 -12.58
N LEU A 275 -15.40 -3.08 -13.60
CA LEU A 275 -15.91 -1.86 -14.23
C LEU A 275 -17.12 -2.08 -15.14
N ASP A 276 -17.52 -3.34 -15.38
CA ASP A 276 -18.72 -3.69 -16.12
C ASP A 276 -19.94 -3.91 -15.18
N GLU A 277 -19.76 -3.81 -13.86
CA GLU A 277 -20.83 -3.97 -12.87
C GLU A 277 -21.91 -2.88 -13.04
N PRO A 278 -23.17 -3.24 -13.23
CA PRO A 278 -24.27 -2.29 -13.53
C PRO A 278 -24.39 -1.18 -12.48
N VAL A 279 -24.18 -1.51 -11.20
CA VAL A 279 -24.30 -0.56 -10.11
C VAL A 279 -23.27 0.57 -10.21
N LEU A 280 -22.05 0.29 -10.70
CA LEU A 280 -21.04 1.33 -10.92
C LEU A 280 -21.41 2.27 -12.07
N HIS A 281 -22.10 1.75 -13.10
CA HIS A 281 -22.63 2.56 -14.21
C HIS A 281 -23.80 3.43 -13.77
N GLU A 282 -24.75 2.86 -13.01
CA GLU A 282 -25.89 3.60 -12.45
C GLU A 282 -25.42 4.78 -11.59
N ILE A 283 -24.53 4.51 -10.63
CA ILE A 283 -23.96 5.54 -9.75
C ILE A 283 -23.13 6.53 -10.59
N GLY A 284 -22.36 6.05 -11.54
CA GLY A 284 -21.59 6.89 -12.45
C GLY A 284 -22.47 7.90 -13.20
N ALA A 285 -23.59 7.45 -13.73
CA ALA A 285 -24.56 8.33 -14.40
C ALA A 285 -25.13 9.40 -13.46
N LYS A 286 -25.43 9.05 -12.19
CA LYS A 286 -25.93 10.00 -11.18
C LYS A 286 -24.95 11.15 -10.91
N TYR A 287 -23.65 10.85 -10.86
CA TYR A 287 -22.59 11.84 -10.54
C TYR A 287 -21.88 12.40 -11.78
N ASN A 288 -22.30 12.01 -12.99
CA ASN A 288 -21.58 12.31 -14.24
C ASN A 288 -20.09 11.88 -14.17
N LYS A 289 -19.86 10.65 -13.71
CA LYS A 289 -18.57 10.02 -13.53
C LYS A 289 -18.51 8.65 -14.17
N THR A 290 -17.31 8.18 -14.50
CA THR A 290 -17.10 6.82 -15.03
C THR A 290 -17.15 5.78 -13.91
N PRO A 291 -17.44 4.49 -14.22
CA PRO A 291 -17.35 3.41 -13.25
C PRO A 291 -16.01 3.34 -12.51
N ALA A 292 -14.90 3.63 -13.20
CA ALA A 292 -13.58 3.69 -12.58
C ALA A 292 -13.49 4.80 -11.52
N GLN A 293 -13.99 6.00 -11.85
CA GLN A 293 -14.02 7.11 -10.89
C GLN A 293 -14.91 6.80 -9.69
N VAL A 294 -16.03 6.12 -9.89
CA VAL A 294 -16.92 5.66 -8.79
C VAL A 294 -16.19 4.67 -7.87
N ALA A 295 -15.53 3.66 -8.44
CA ALA A 295 -14.78 2.66 -7.66
C ALA A 295 -13.63 3.30 -6.85
N LEU A 296 -12.92 4.28 -7.42
CA LEU A 296 -11.87 5.03 -6.71
C LEU A 296 -12.47 5.93 -5.62
N ALA A 297 -13.55 6.64 -5.92
CA ALA A 297 -14.26 7.49 -4.94
C ALA A 297 -14.76 6.66 -3.75
N TRP A 298 -15.26 5.44 -3.99
CA TRP A 298 -15.67 4.52 -2.93
C TRP A 298 -14.54 4.26 -1.92
N GLY A 299 -13.33 3.95 -2.41
CA GLY A 299 -12.16 3.78 -1.53
C GLY A 299 -11.85 5.03 -0.70
N VAL A 300 -11.89 6.21 -1.34
CA VAL A 300 -11.65 7.50 -0.69
C VAL A 300 -12.75 7.84 0.34
N ASN A 301 -14.02 7.50 0.07
CA ASN A 301 -15.13 7.71 1.01
C ASN A 301 -15.03 6.77 2.23
N HIS A 302 -14.41 5.61 2.10
CA HIS A 302 -14.04 4.74 3.23
C HIS A 302 -12.83 5.25 4.03
N GLY A 303 -12.24 6.40 3.67
CA GLY A 303 -11.08 6.97 4.36
C GLY A 303 -9.75 6.32 4.00
N ARG A 304 -9.62 5.77 2.81
CA ARG A 304 -8.41 5.11 2.28
C ARG A 304 -7.73 5.99 1.24
N SER A 305 -6.40 5.91 1.15
CA SER A 305 -5.69 6.37 -0.05
C SER A 305 -5.77 5.31 -1.13
N VAL A 306 -5.96 5.70 -2.39
CA VAL A 306 -6.04 4.77 -3.51
C VAL A 306 -4.94 5.05 -4.54
N ILE A 307 -4.31 3.99 -5.07
CA ILE A 307 -3.17 4.09 -5.99
C ILE A 307 -3.44 3.34 -7.30
N PRO A 308 -4.38 3.82 -8.14
CA PRO A 308 -4.58 3.25 -9.45
C PRO A 308 -3.32 3.38 -10.31
N LYS A 309 -3.05 2.35 -11.14
CA LYS A 309 -1.98 2.38 -12.13
C LYS A 309 -2.56 2.59 -13.52
N SER A 310 -1.98 3.50 -14.28
CA SER A 310 -2.20 3.61 -15.71
C SER A 310 -0.97 4.26 -16.40
N THR A 311 -0.74 3.89 -17.65
CA THR A 311 0.20 4.57 -18.55
C THR A 311 -0.52 5.39 -19.64
N ILE A 312 -1.85 5.40 -19.60
CA ILE A 312 -2.71 6.09 -20.57
C ILE A 312 -3.06 7.49 -20.05
N PRO A 313 -2.64 8.58 -20.71
CA PRO A 313 -2.78 9.95 -20.19
C PRO A 313 -4.21 10.34 -19.77
N TRP A 314 -5.22 10.01 -20.58
CA TRP A 314 -6.59 10.39 -20.25
C TRP A 314 -7.13 9.63 -19.00
N GLN A 315 -6.71 8.35 -18.80
CA GLN A 315 -7.08 7.60 -17.58
C GLN A 315 -6.41 8.21 -16.35
N ILE A 316 -5.14 8.60 -16.45
CA ILE A 316 -4.41 9.26 -15.37
C ILE A 316 -5.15 10.53 -14.94
N ARG A 317 -5.56 11.38 -15.90
CA ARG A 317 -6.33 12.60 -15.60
C ARG A 317 -7.68 12.30 -14.96
N GLN A 318 -8.41 11.30 -15.47
CA GLN A 318 -9.69 10.89 -14.88
C GLN A 318 -9.55 10.36 -13.44
N ASN A 319 -8.47 9.62 -13.14
CA ASN A 319 -8.23 9.10 -11.79
C ASN A 319 -8.11 10.24 -10.77
N VAL A 320 -7.50 11.37 -11.13
CA VAL A 320 -7.38 12.54 -10.23
C VAL A 320 -8.75 13.12 -9.87
N GLU A 321 -9.70 13.07 -10.78
CA GLU A 321 -11.06 13.59 -10.59
C GLU A 321 -11.98 12.65 -9.78
N SER A 322 -11.42 11.59 -9.19
CA SER A 322 -12.18 10.60 -8.41
C SER A 322 -12.37 11.01 -6.93
N VAL A 323 -11.96 12.22 -6.55
CA VAL A 323 -12.17 12.74 -5.19
C VAL A 323 -13.50 13.50 -5.14
N PHE A 324 -14.60 12.77 -4.95
CA PHE A 324 -15.92 13.35 -4.72
C PHE A 324 -16.68 12.54 -3.65
N VAL A 325 -17.72 13.15 -3.08
CA VAL A 325 -18.53 12.52 -2.03
C VAL A 325 -19.61 11.69 -2.69
N LEU A 326 -19.69 10.42 -2.30
CA LEU A 326 -20.80 9.53 -2.62
C LEU A 326 -21.84 9.62 -1.49
N ASP A 327 -23.11 9.52 -1.83
CA ASP A 327 -24.18 9.36 -0.84
C ASP A 327 -24.02 8.01 -0.12
N LEU A 328 -24.46 7.93 1.12
CA LEU A 328 -24.31 6.73 1.93
C LEU A 328 -24.98 5.50 1.25
N GLU A 329 -26.15 5.69 0.66
CA GLU A 329 -26.86 4.63 -0.08
C GLU A 329 -26.03 4.08 -1.25
N ASP A 330 -25.31 4.97 -1.98
CA ASP A 330 -24.45 4.55 -3.08
C ASP A 330 -23.20 3.80 -2.58
N VAL A 331 -22.64 4.24 -1.47
CA VAL A 331 -21.53 3.50 -0.80
C VAL A 331 -21.98 2.11 -0.39
N GLU A 332 -23.19 1.96 0.19
CA GLU A 332 -23.76 0.68 0.60
C GLU A 332 -24.05 -0.24 -0.61
N LYS A 333 -24.54 0.31 -1.73
CA LYS A 333 -24.74 -0.45 -2.98
C LYS A 333 -23.40 -0.99 -3.52
N ILE A 334 -22.33 -0.20 -3.43
CA ILE A 334 -20.98 -0.65 -3.85
C ILE A 334 -20.42 -1.67 -2.85
N ASP A 335 -20.61 -1.47 -1.55
CA ASP A 335 -20.22 -2.43 -0.51
C ASP A 335 -20.87 -3.81 -0.73
N ALA A 336 -22.07 -3.85 -1.26
CA ALA A 336 -22.81 -5.09 -1.57
C ALA A 336 -22.19 -5.91 -2.74
N LEU A 337 -21.26 -5.33 -3.50
CA LEU A 337 -20.47 -6.08 -4.51
C LEU A 337 -19.44 -7.00 -3.89
N ASN A 338 -19.16 -6.87 -2.58
CA ASN A 338 -18.18 -7.71 -1.91
C ASN A 338 -18.46 -9.20 -2.10
N ALA A 339 -17.47 -9.91 -2.57
CA ALA A 339 -17.53 -11.34 -2.82
C ALA A 339 -16.28 -12.07 -2.32
N ASP A 340 -15.51 -11.39 -1.45
CA ASP A 340 -14.26 -11.86 -0.86
C ASP A 340 -13.27 -12.40 -1.90
N LEU A 341 -13.21 -11.72 -3.06
CA LEU A 341 -12.37 -12.12 -4.19
C LEU A 341 -11.02 -11.42 -4.14
N ARG A 342 -10.02 -12.10 -3.58
CA ARG A 342 -8.63 -11.67 -3.64
C ARG A 342 -7.99 -12.20 -4.92
N PHE A 343 -7.30 -11.34 -5.66
CA PHE A 343 -6.62 -11.69 -6.91
C PHE A 343 -5.12 -11.88 -6.71
N ASN A 344 -4.52 -11.24 -5.70
CA ASN A 344 -3.08 -11.29 -5.43
C ASN A 344 -2.80 -12.19 -4.22
N THR A 345 -2.74 -13.51 -4.43
CA THR A 345 -2.50 -14.53 -3.41
C THR A 345 -1.28 -15.41 -3.75
N PRO A 346 -0.05 -14.87 -3.76
CA PRO A 346 1.15 -15.66 -4.08
C PRO A 346 1.68 -16.50 -2.89
N ASP A 347 0.82 -16.92 -1.98
CA ASP A 347 1.13 -17.65 -0.74
C ASP A 347 1.90 -18.95 -0.98
N GLU A 348 1.44 -19.79 -1.92
CA GLU A 348 2.16 -21.02 -2.31
C GLU A 348 3.54 -20.68 -2.91
N ALA A 349 3.58 -19.70 -3.84
CA ALA A 349 4.82 -19.30 -4.50
C ALA A 349 5.84 -18.72 -3.52
N TYR A 350 5.39 -18.02 -2.49
CA TYR A 350 6.24 -17.41 -1.46
C TYR A 350 6.44 -18.29 -0.23
N ARG A 351 5.80 -19.46 -0.17
CA ARG A 351 5.85 -20.39 0.96
C ARG A 351 5.52 -19.71 2.31
N TRP A 352 4.54 -18.82 2.28
CA TRP A 352 4.08 -18.08 3.44
C TRP A 352 2.56 -18.02 3.44
N PRO A 353 1.90 -18.30 4.58
CA PRO A 353 0.44 -18.22 4.67
C PRO A 353 -0.01 -16.76 4.70
N LEU A 354 0.02 -16.12 3.54
CA LEU A 354 -0.38 -14.72 3.40
C LEU A 354 -1.85 -14.55 3.78
N TYR A 355 -2.17 -13.41 4.37
CA TYR A 355 -3.54 -12.99 4.68
C TYR A 355 -4.32 -13.91 5.63
N LYS A 356 -3.63 -14.74 6.42
CA LYS A 356 -4.29 -15.66 7.36
C LYS A 356 -5.34 -14.94 8.21
N GLY A 357 -6.57 -15.43 8.19
CA GLY A 357 -7.70 -14.87 8.94
C GLY A 357 -8.31 -13.61 8.33
N LEU A 358 -7.96 -13.23 7.09
CA LEU A 358 -8.56 -12.14 6.35
C LEU A 358 -9.54 -12.63 5.29
N ASP A 359 -10.39 -11.70 4.80
CA ASP A 359 -11.35 -11.98 3.74
C ASP A 359 -10.64 -12.39 2.43
N GLY A 360 -11.24 -13.29 1.68
CA GLY A 360 -10.77 -13.70 0.35
C GLY A 360 -9.56 -14.64 0.32
N VAL A 361 -9.33 -15.38 1.39
CA VAL A 361 -8.26 -16.39 1.49
C VAL A 361 -8.82 -17.80 1.31
#